data_d7f8a386a57d22b59967d60406d98daf
#
_entry.id   d7f8a386a57d22b59967d60406d98daf
#
_cell.length_a   1.000
_cell.length_b   1.000
_cell.length_c   1.000
_cell.angle_alpha   90.00
_cell.angle_beta   90.00
_cell.angle_gamma   90.00
#
_symmetry.space_group_name_H-M   'P 1'
#
loop_
_entity.id
_entity.type
_entity.pdbx_description
1 polymer ?
#
loop_
_entity_poly.entity_id
_entity_poly.type
_entity_poly.pdbx_seq_one_letter_code
_entity_poly.pdbx_strand_id
1 'polypeptide(L)'
;MKMIADWQKLITADSLLGAWGYVPAADTNAFGETLWWELNWSSKEEADAEWAAWVQNEEGQAWNEEYSNVMVCDGEGRNAFDADYPIAPGTYGSTNESGYFYSEFYQCNYNEGSGRSDAEAFLPGYVNAVSNSDFSDTNYSFGNYFAHKNADGSHVESDIDFLWATFTDSEDSMKKANESFEKDIRDEMFPLFSEYATCAEVPDVYHSWTFYNSDAKDFMPDFASRD
;
A
#
# COMPACT_ATOMS: atom_id res chain seq x y z
N MET A 1 -1.61 5.62 -19.76
CA MET A 1 -2.73 4.74 -20.23
C MET A 1 -2.23 3.58 -21.08
N LYS A 2 -1.62 3.80 -22.27
CA LYS A 2 -1.17 2.69 -23.16
C LYS A 2 -0.23 1.72 -22.45
N MET A 3 0.76 2.21 -21.69
CA MET A 3 1.72 1.38 -20.95
C MET A 3 1.03 0.38 -20.02
N ILE A 4 0.06 0.84 -19.21
CA ILE A 4 -0.71 -0.02 -18.29
C ILE A 4 -1.55 -1.03 -19.07
N ALA A 5 -2.27 -0.59 -20.11
CA ALA A 5 -3.09 -1.47 -20.93
C ALA A 5 -2.27 -2.57 -21.66
N ASP A 6 -1.03 -2.26 -22.05
CA ASP A 6 -0.16 -3.24 -22.66
C ASP A 6 0.44 -4.20 -21.62
N TRP A 7 0.80 -3.68 -20.42
CA TRP A 7 1.23 -4.51 -19.29
C TRP A 7 0.14 -5.50 -18.83
N GLN A 8 -1.11 -5.03 -18.71
CA GLN A 8 -2.24 -5.91 -18.32
C GLN A 8 -2.40 -7.14 -19.23
N LYS A 9 -2.08 -7.02 -20.54
CA LYS A 9 -2.14 -8.15 -21.50
C LYS A 9 -1.08 -9.21 -21.23
N LEU A 10 -0.01 -8.85 -20.52
CA LEU A 10 1.08 -9.76 -20.14
C LEU A 10 0.78 -10.54 -18.86
N ILE A 11 -0.27 -10.15 -18.12
CA ILE A 11 -0.67 -10.83 -16.90
C ILE A 11 -1.34 -12.15 -17.28
N THR A 12 -0.68 -13.26 -16.95
CA THR A 12 -1.19 -14.60 -17.18
C THR A 12 -1.49 -15.36 -15.89
N ALA A 13 -0.98 -14.88 -14.76
CA ALA A 13 -1.13 -15.51 -13.47
C ALA A 13 -2.45 -15.12 -12.80
N ASP A 14 -3.26 -16.10 -12.43
CA ASP A 14 -4.47 -15.89 -11.64
C ASP A 14 -4.15 -15.57 -10.15
N SER A 15 -2.88 -15.72 -9.75
CA SER A 15 -2.38 -15.41 -8.41
C SER A 15 -2.17 -13.92 -8.15
N LEU A 16 -2.05 -13.07 -9.21
CA LEU A 16 -2.00 -11.61 -9.07
C LEU A 16 -3.41 -11.09 -8.74
N LEU A 17 -3.58 -10.56 -7.54
CA LEU A 17 -4.86 -10.08 -7.02
C LEU A 17 -5.09 -8.61 -7.37
N GLY A 18 -4.03 -7.78 -7.33
CA GLY A 18 -4.11 -6.36 -7.61
C GLY A 18 -2.77 -5.73 -7.93
N ALA A 19 -2.81 -4.54 -8.54
CA ALA A 19 -1.64 -3.70 -8.71
C ALA A 19 -2.02 -2.22 -8.58
N TRP A 20 -1.11 -1.46 -7.98
CA TRP A 20 -1.30 -0.03 -7.74
C TRP A 20 -0.04 0.75 -8.06
N GLY A 21 -0.24 2.02 -8.44
CA GLY A 21 0.85 2.98 -8.62
C GLY A 21 0.69 4.15 -7.67
N TYR A 22 1.81 4.56 -7.05
CA TYR A 22 1.87 5.61 -6.05
C TYR A 22 2.81 6.70 -6.55
N VAL A 23 2.28 7.91 -6.76
CA VAL A 23 3.04 9.09 -7.17
C VAL A 23 3.18 10.02 -5.97
N PRO A 24 4.39 10.41 -5.56
CA PRO A 24 4.59 11.29 -4.42
C PRO A 24 3.73 12.56 -4.50
N ALA A 25 3.01 12.87 -3.43
CA ALA A 25 2.13 14.02 -3.31
C ALA A 25 2.75 15.16 -2.49
N ALA A 26 3.88 14.92 -1.81
CA ALA A 26 4.60 15.92 -1.04
C ALA A 26 6.12 15.79 -1.17
N ASP A 27 6.81 16.93 -1.07
CA ASP A 27 8.28 16.99 -1.08
C ASP A 27 8.91 16.40 0.22
N THR A 28 8.08 16.14 1.23
CA THR A 28 8.49 15.55 2.52
C THR A 28 8.60 14.03 2.49
N ASN A 29 8.15 13.38 1.41
CA ASN A 29 8.28 11.94 1.27
C ASN A 29 9.75 11.50 1.36
N ALA A 30 10.02 10.41 2.06
CA ALA A 30 11.37 9.88 2.26
C ALA A 30 12.05 9.51 0.93
N PHE A 31 11.24 9.15 -0.08
CA PHE A 31 11.68 8.81 -1.44
C PHE A 31 11.05 9.76 -2.48
N GLY A 32 11.19 11.05 -2.26
CA GLY A 32 10.44 12.16 -2.87
C GLY A 32 10.23 12.15 -4.39
N GLU A 33 11.09 11.49 -5.16
CA GLU A 33 10.97 11.41 -6.63
C GLU A 33 10.67 9.98 -7.12
N THR A 34 10.50 9.01 -6.21
CA THR A 34 10.29 7.61 -6.56
C THR A 34 8.80 7.30 -6.67
N LEU A 35 8.37 6.85 -7.83
CA LEU A 35 7.08 6.22 -8.03
C LEU A 35 7.17 4.77 -7.52
N TRP A 36 6.20 4.36 -6.72
CA TRP A 36 6.07 2.96 -6.32
C TRP A 36 5.06 2.24 -7.19
N TRP A 37 5.40 1.02 -7.59
CA TRP A 37 4.49 0.10 -8.26
C TRP A 37 4.34 -1.14 -7.37
N GLU A 38 3.18 -1.25 -6.75
CA GLU A 38 2.84 -2.38 -5.90
C GLU A 38 2.17 -3.47 -6.70
N LEU A 39 2.55 -4.72 -6.43
CA LEU A 39 1.90 -5.94 -6.92
C LEU A 39 1.49 -6.79 -5.72
N ASN A 40 0.20 -7.11 -5.62
CA ASN A 40 -0.33 -7.95 -4.56
C ASN A 40 -0.65 -9.35 -5.09
N TRP A 41 -0.04 -10.35 -4.50
CA TRP A 41 -0.15 -11.75 -4.89
C TRP A 41 -0.89 -12.55 -3.84
N SER A 42 -1.45 -13.70 -4.23
CA SER A 42 -2.15 -14.60 -3.31
C SER A 42 -1.22 -15.22 -2.25
N SER A 43 0.08 -15.30 -2.52
CA SER A 43 1.11 -15.73 -1.57
C SER A 43 2.50 -15.24 -2.00
N LYS A 44 3.46 -15.30 -1.06
CA LYS A 44 4.87 -15.00 -1.34
C LYS A 44 5.47 -15.99 -2.36
N GLU A 45 5.13 -17.26 -2.26
CA GLU A 45 5.60 -18.31 -3.18
C GLU A 45 5.18 -18.01 -4.63
N GLU A 46 3.94 -17.57 -4.82
CA GLU A 46 3.43 -17.17 -6.14
C GLU A 46 4.13 -15.90 -6.62
N ALA A 47 4.32 -14.90 -5.77
CA ALA A 47 5.08 -13.70 -6.10
C ALA A 47 6.51 -14.02 -6.56
N ASP A 48 7.23 -14.87 -5.83
CA ASP A 48 8.60 -15.27 -6.16
C ASP A 48 8.66 -16.04 -7.49
N ALA A 49 7.68 -16.93 -7.74
CA ALA A 49 7.59 -17.69 -8.99
C ALA A 49 7.33 -16.78 -10.20
N GLU A 50 6.40 -15.84 -10.06
CA GLU A 50 6.06 -14.89 -11.14
C GLU A 50 7.18 -13.88 -11.40
N TRP A 51 7.90 -13.41 -10.39
CA TRP A 51 9.09 -12.60 -10.59
C TRP A 51 10.18 -13.37 -11.33
N ALA A 52 10.40 -14.64 -10.99
CA ALA A 52 11.37 -15.50 -11.71
C ALA A 52 10.95 -15.72 -13.17
N ALA A 53 9.64 -15.89 -13.42
CA ALA A 53 9.09 -16.01 -14.76
C ALA A 53 9.21 -14.70 -15.57
N TRP A 54 8.96 -13.55 -14.95
CA TRP A 54 9.04 -12.23 -15.57
C TRP A 54 10.43 -11.94 -16.14
N VAL A 55 11.49 -12.32 -15.43
CA VAL A 55 12.88 -12.15 -15.90
C VAL A 55 13.15 -12.91 -17.20
N GLN A 56 12.43 -14.02 -17.45
CA GLN A 56 12.57 -14.86 -18.65
C GLN A 56 11.51 -14.54 -19.73
N ASN A 57 10.57 -13.64 -19.45
CA ASN A 57 9.48 -13.32 -20.36
C ASN A 57 9.95 -12.32 -21.43
N GLU A 58 10.14 -12.79 -22.67
CA GLU A 58 10.59 -11.96 -23.79
C GLU A 58 9.62 -10.80 -24.09
N GLU A 59 8.31 -11.02 -23.99
CA GLU A 59 7.30 -9.97 -24.20
C GLU A 59 7.33 -8.93 -23.08
N GLY A 60 7.55 -9.38 -21.82
CA GLY A 60 7.75 -8.51 -20.67
C GLY A 60 9.01 -7.64 -20.80
N GLN A 61 10.12 -8.22 -21.27
CA GLN A 61 11.35 -7.46 -21.52
C GLN A 61 11.17 -6.46 -22.68
N ALA A 62 10.46 -6.82 -23.73
CA ALA A 62 10.13 -5.90 -24.83
C ALA A 62 9.25 -4.74 -24.35
N TRP A 63 8.29 -5.00 -23.44
CA TRP A 63 7.49 -3.97 -22.80
C TRP A 63 8.36 -3.02 -21.94
N ASN A 64 9.27 -3.55 -21.14
CA ASN A 64 10.22 -2.73 -20.35
C ASN A 64 11.05 -1.80 -21.26
N GLU A 65 11.52 -2.31 -22.40
CA GLU A 65 12.30 -1.52 -23.37
C GLU A 65 11.44 -0.45 -24.05
N GLU A 66 10.22 -0.79 -24.51
CA GLU A 66 9.30 0.15 -25.17
C GLU A 66 8.97 1.36 -24.27
N TYR A 67 8.77 1.11 -22.96
CA TYR A 67 8.34 2.14 -22.02
C TYR A 67 9.47 2.70 -21.14
N SER A 68 10.73 2.38 -21.43
CA SER A 68 11.90 2.83 -20.65
C SER A 68 12.05 4.36 -20.55
N ASN A 69 11.50 5.12 -21.51
CA ASN A 69 11.47 6.58 -21.47
C ASN A 69 10.33 7.16 -20.58
N VAL A 70 9.41 6.30 -20.12
CA VAL A 70 8.30 6.67 -19.24
C VAL A 70 8.62 6.30 -17.81
N MET A 71 9.13 5.09 -17.60
CA MET A 71 9.41 4.54 -16.29
C MET A 71 10.52 3.50 -16.38
N VAL A 72 11.39 3.48 -15.39
CA VAL A 72 12.36 2.40 -15.16
C VAL A 72 12.10 1.83 -13.78
N CYS A 73 11.84 0.52 -13.71
CA CYS A 73 11.65 -0.18 -12.44
C CYS A 73 12.96 -0.86 -12.01
N ASP A 74 13.33 -0.69 -10.76
CA ASP A 74 14.37 -1.48 -10.09
C ASP A 74 13.74 -2.75 -9.52
N GLY A 75 13.72 -3.82 -10.32
CA GLY A 75 13.16 -5.10 -9.89
C GLY A 75 14.07 -5.88 -8.93
N GLU A 76 15.36 -5.52 -8.85
CA GLU A 76 16.30 -6.12 -7.88
C GLU A 76 16.16 -5.47 -6.51
N GLY A 77 15.89 -4.15 -6.46
CA GLY A 77 15.63 -3.39 -5.23
C GLY A 77 14.18 -3.41 -4.75
N ARG A 78 13.38 -4.43 -5.12
CA ARG A 78 11.98 -4.54 -4.69
C ARG A 78 11.86 -4.91 -3.22
N ASN A 79 10.96 -4.24 -2.52
CA ASN A 79 10.60 -4.58 -1.15
C ASN A 79 9.48 -5.62 -1.13
N ALA A 80 9.53 -6.56 -0.21
CA ALA A 80 8.52 -7.60 -0.02
C ALA A 80 7.86 -7.47 1.36
N PHE A 81 6.52 -7.50 1.35
CA PHE A 81 5.72 -7.37 2.55
C PHE A 81 4.61 -8.44 2.58
N ASP A 82 4.22 -8.87 3.79
CA ASP A 82 2.91 -9.47 4.03
C ASP A 82 1.93 -8.35 4.30
N ALA A 83 0.95 -8.16 3.41
CA ALA A 83 -0.08 -7.15 3.58
C ALA A 83 -1.31 -7.73 4.28
N ASP A 84 -1.84 -7.04 5.28
CA ASP A 84 -3.10 -7.31 5.95
C ASP A 84 -3.97 -6.06 5.92
N TYR A 85 -5.26 -6.21 5.59
CA TYR A 85 -6.22 -5.10 5.47
C TYR A 85 -7.37 -5.25 6.46
N PRO A 86 -7.17 -4.91 7.75
CA PRO A 86 -8.19 -5.03 8.80
C PRO A 86 -9.43 -4.18 8.52
N ILE A 87 -9.28 -3.09 7.76
CA ILE A 87 -10.38 -2.27 7.27
C ILE A 87 -10.28 -2.21 5.75
N ALA A 88 -11.11 -3.02 5.09
CA ALA A 88 -11.10 -3.12 3.64
C ALA A 88 -11.64 -1.85 2.95
N PRO A 89 -11.18 -1.55 1.72
CA PRO A 89 -11.78 -0.50 0.88
C PRO A 89 -13.30 -0.71 0.73
N GLY A 90 -14.06 0.39 0.76
CA GLY A 90 -15.52 0.35 0.67
C GLY A 90 -16.25 0.12 2.00
N THR A 91 -15.54 -0.03 3.12
CA THR A 91 -16.17 -0.18 4.45
C THR A 91 -16.85 1.11 4.90
N TYR A 92 -16.26 2.28 4.66
CA TYR A 92 -16.74 3.60 5.09
C TYR A 92 -17.10 4.52 3.91
N GLY A 93 -17.58 3.98 2.83
CA GLY A 93 -17.99 4.72 1.63
C GLY A 93 -17.85 3.90 0.36
N SER A 94 -18.05 4.53 -0.80
CA SER A 94 -17.87 3.89 -2.10
C SER A 94 -16.46 4.14 -2.62
N THR A 95 -15.81 3.13 -3.16
CA THR A 95 -14.53 3.29 -3.86
C THR A 95 -14.72 4.17 -5.10
N ASN A 96 -13.68 4.95 -5.43
CA ASN A 96 -13.72 5.83 -6.58
C ASN A 96 -13.70 5.00 -7.89
N GLU A 97 -14.71 5.21 -8.74
CA GLU A 97 -14.81 4.52 -10.04
C GLU A 97 -13.64 4.84 -10.99
N SER A 98 -12.94 5.96 -10.78
CA SER A 98 -11.73 6.31 -11.52
C SER A 98 -10.53 5.43 -11.19
N GLY A 99 -10.59 4.68 -10.09
CA GLY A 99 -9.48 3.95 -9.51
C GLY A 99 -8.47 4.81 -8.76
N TYR A 100 -8.71 6.12 -8.65
CA TYR A 100 -7.90 7.02 -7.85
C TYR A 100 -8.19 6.83 -6.35
N PHE A 101 -7.15 6.95 -5.53
CA PHE A 101 -7.23 7.06 -4.07
C PHE A 101 -6.03 7.85 -3.54
N TYR A 102 -6.16 8.40 -2.35
CA TYR A 102 -5.09 9.08 -1.64
C TYR A 102 -4.57 8.17 -0.53
N SER A 103 -3.26 8.15 -0.32
CA SER A 103 -2.66 7.24 0.66
C SER A 103 -1.58 7.92 1.50
N GLU A 104 -1.49 7.49 2.76
CA GLU A 104 -0.43 7.85 3.71
C GLU A 104 0.22 6.58 4.22
N PHE A 105 1.56 6.54 4.22
CA PHE A 105 2.35 5.43 4.74
C PHE A 105 3.29 5.92 5.82
N TYR A 106 3.13 5.39 7.02
CA TYR A 106 4.05 5.62 8.13
C TYR A 106 5.04 4.47 8.21
N GLN A 107 6.34 4.79 8.17
CA GLN A 107 7.42 3.83 8.37
C GLN A 107 7.57 3.56 9.87
N CYS A 108 7.45 2.31 10.28
CA CYS A 108 7.38 1.91 11.69
C CYS A 108 8.41 0.84 12.03
N ASN A 109 8.92 0.93 13.26
CA ASN A 109 9.80 -0.07 13.84
C ASN A 109 9.24 -0.54 15.19
N TYR A 110 9.43 -1.83 15.50
CA TYR A 110 9.07 -2.36 16.81
C TYR A 110 10.01 -1.84 17.90
N ASN A 111 9.45 -1.60 19.07
CA ASN A 111 10.22 -1.30 20.27
C ASN A 111 10.97 -2.56 20.74
N GLU A 112 12.02 -2.38 21.56
CA GLU A 112 12.81 -3.50 22.09
C GLU A 112 11.91 -4.53 22.80
N GLY A 113 11.99 -5.77 22.36
CA GLY A 113 11.20 -6.88 22.91
C GLY A 113 9.80 -7.07 22.31
N SER A 114 9.38 -6.17 21.41
CA SER A 114 8.11 -6.26 20.70
C SER A 114 8.29 -6.82 19.29
N GLY A 115 7.18 -7.16 18.62
CA GLY A 115 7.19 -7.71 17.28
C GLY A 115 5.81 -7.75 16.63
N ARG A 116 5.71 -8.43 15.49
CA ARG A 116 4.49 -8.55 14.68
C ARG A 116 3.28 -9.04 15.49
N SER A 117 3.48 -9.97 16.44
CA SER A 117 2.41 -10.47 17.28
C SER A 117 1.75 -9.40 18.16
N ASP A 118 2.52 -8.37 18.57
CA ASP A 118 1.99 -7.27 19.38
C ASP A 118 1.15 -6.34 18.49
N ALA A 119 1.60 -6.08 17.25
CA ALA A 119 0.83 -5.36 16.26
C ALA A 119 -0.49 -6.09 15.94
N GLU A 120 -0.44 -7.40 15.67
CA GLU A 120 -1.62 -8.22 15.40
C GLU A 120 -2.60 -8.24 16.59
N ALA A 121 -2.10 -8.23 17.82
CA ALA A 121 -2.93 -8.16 19.03
C ALA A 121 -3.60 -6.77 19.21
N PHE A 122 -2.96 -5.69 18.75
CA PHE A 122 -3.49 -4.33 18.80
C PHE A 122 -4.63 -4.08 17.80
N LEU A 123 -4.55 -4.68 16.60
CA LEU A 123 -5.45 -4.40 15.47
C LEU A 123 -6.96 -4.52 15.80
N PRO A 124 -7.46 -5.55 16.51
CA PRO A 124 -8.88 -5.63 16.82
C PRO A 124 -9.39 -4.46 17.65
N GLY A 125 -8.59 -3.94 18.58
CA GLY A 125 -8.90 -2.75 19.37
C GLY A 125 -9.00 -1.51 18.48
N TYR A 126 -8.06 -1.32 17.59
CA TYR A 126 -8.05 -0.21 16.63
C TYR A 126 -9.26 -0.24 15.69
N VAL A 127 -9.54 -1.39 15.07
CA VAL A 127 -10.73 -1.58 14.20
C VAL A 127 -12.01 -1.27 14.96
N ASN A 128 -12.13 -1.70 16.21
CA ASN A 128 -13.27 -1.38 17.05
C ASN A 128 -13.38 0.13 17.35
N ALA A 129 -12.26 0.80 17.65
CA ALA A 129 -12.25 2.25 17.88
C ALA A 129 -12.69 3.01 16.62
N VAL A 130 -12.16 2.67 15.44
CA VAL A 130 -12.58 3.27 14.16
C VAL A 130 -14.07 3.04 13.90
N SER A 131 -14.59 1.82 14.15
CA SER A 131 -16.00 1.49 13.92
C SER A 131 -16.97 2.24 14.84
N ASN A 132 -16.51 2.74 15.96
CA ASN A 132 -17.28 3.53 16.93
C ASN A 132 -17.08 5.06 16.78
N SER A 133 -16.28 5.49 15.81
CA SER A 133 -15.95 6.89 15.54
C SER A 133 -16.55 7.33 14.20
N ASP A 134 -16.53 8.62 13.91
CA ASP A 134 -17.11 9.18 12.69
C ASP A 134 -16.11 9.16 11.53
N PHE A 135 -16.06 8.05 10.81
CA PHE A 135 -15.34 7.90 9.54
C PHE A 135 -16.29 7.87 8.33
N SER A 136 -17.56 8.20 8.52
CA SER A 136 -18.54 8.25 7.44
C SER A 136 -18.10 9.19 6.32
N ASP A 137 -18.38 8.82 5.09
CA ASP A 137 -18.07 9.60 3.89
C ASP A 137 -16.57 9.94 3.70
N THR A 138 -15.66 9.19 4.32
CA THR A 138 -14.21 9.33 4.11
C THR A 138 -13.65 8.27 3.17
N ASN A 139 -14.41 7.21 2.91
CA ASN A 139 -13.94 5.99 2.24
C ASN A 139 -12.64 5.41 2.84
N TYR A 140 -12.49 5.60 4.15
CA TYR A 140 -11.31 5.17 4.89
C TYR A 140 -11.12 3.65 4.80
N SER A 141 -9.92 3.25 4.48
CA SER A 141 -9.44 1.89 4.63
C SER A 141 -8.03 1.88 5.21
N PHE A 142 -7.63 0.75 5.74
CA PHE A 142 -6.41 0.64 6.51
C PHE A 142 -5.74 -0.71 6.27
N GLY A 143 -4.42 -0.69 6.12
CA GLY A 143 -3.59 -1.88 5.99
C GLY A 143 -2.27 -1.78 6.74
N ASN A 144 -1.76 -2.93 7.15
CA ASN A 144 -0.39 -3.10 7.62
C ASN A 144 0.41 -3.91 6.60
N TYR A 145 1.61 -3.46 6.31
CA TYR A 145 2.56 -4.14 5.43
C TYR A 145 3.75 -4.57 6.27
N PHE A 146 3.79 -5.82 6.67
CA PHE A 146 4.86 -6.40 7.49
C PHE A 146 6.03 -6.80 6.61
N ALA A 147 7.20 -6.17 6.82
CA ALA A 147 8.38 -6.42 6.02
C ALA A 147 8.89 -7.86 6.18
N HIS A 148 9.21 -8.50 5.05
CA HIS A 148 9.87 -9.80 5.09
C HIS A 148 11.30 -9.68 5.64
N LYS A 149 11.67 -10.65 6.47
CA LYS A 149 13.01 -10.75 7.07
C LYS A 149 13.71 -12.00 6.56
N ASN A 150 15.03 -11.92 6.47
CA ASN A 150 15.90 -13.07 6.24
C ASN A 150 15.88 -14.03 7.44
N ALA A 151 16.38 -15.25 7.25
CA ALA A 151 16.44 -16.26 8.31
C ALA A 151 17.29 -15.83 9.55
N ASP A 152 18.18 -14.88 9.40
CA ASP A 152 19.00 -14.28 10.47
C ASP A 152 18.30 -13.09 11.17
N GLY A 153 17.08 -12.74 10.74
CA GLY A 153 16.28 -11.65 11.28
C GLY A 153 16.60 -10.28 10.71
N SER A 154 17.57 -10.15 9.80
CA SER A 154 17.81 -8.91 9.06
C SER A 154 16.69 -8.66 8.05
N HIS A 155 16.37 -7.39 7.79
CA HIS A 155 15.45 -7.03 6.72
C HIS A 155 16.03 -7.36 5.35
N VAL A 156 15.15 -7.72 4.41
CA VAL A 156 15.58 -8.06 3.06
C VAL A 156 16.13 -6.83 2.34
N GLU A 157 15.47 -5.67 2.49
CA GLU A 157 15.82 -4.46 1.74
C GLU A 157 15.54 -3.13 2.45
N SER A 158 14.94 -3.12 3.65
CA SER A 158 14.62 -1.88 4.36
C SER A 158 14.88 -1.97 5.85
N ASP A 159 15.20 -0.83 6.48
CA ASP A 159 15.42 -0.74 7.93
C ASP A 159 14.09 -0.57 8.73
N ILE A 160 12.94 -0.82 8.09
CA ILE A 160 11.62 -0.74 8.72
C ILE A 160 11.05 -2.13 9.00
N ASP A 161 10.32 -2.27 10.10
CA ASP A 161 9.63 -3.51 10.45
C ASP A 161 8.27 -3.63 9.73
N PHE A 162 7.55 -2.53 9.60
CA PHE A 162 6.27 -2.50 8.89
C PHE A 162 5.90 -1.09 8.41
N LEU A 163 4.96 -1.03 7.46
CA LEU A 163 4.26 0.18 7.09
C LEU A 163 2.85 0.15 7.68
N TRP A 164 2.49 1.25 8.33
CA TRP A 164 1.11 1.55 8.69
C TRP A 164 0.52 2.41 7.59
N ALA A 165 -0.45 1.87 6.86
CA ALA A 165 -0.98 2.49 5.66
C ALA A 165 -2.46 2.84 5.79
N THR A 166 -2.80 4.07 5.42
CA THR A 166 -4.18 4.56 5.39
C THR A 166 -4.54 5.05 3.99
N PHE A 167 -5.77 4.80 3.60
CA PHE A 167 -6.25 5.10 2.26
C PHE A 167 -7.64 5.75 2.33
N THR A 168 -7.87 6.71 1.44
CA THR A 168 -9.16 7.38 1.25
C THR A 168 -9.39 7.69 -0.23
N ASP A 169 -10.59 8.11 -0.60
CA ASP A 169 -10.90 8.48 -2.00
C ASP A 169 -10.30 9.83 -2.43
N SER A 170 -9.87 10.68 -1.47
CA SER A 170 -9.30 11.99 -1.76
C SER A 170 -8.45 12.51 -0.60
N GLU A 171 -7.62 13.53 -0.87
CA GLU A 171 -6.86 14.24 0.17
C GLU A 171 -7.78 14.90 1.21
N ASP A 172 -8.94 15.44 0.79
CA ASP A 172 -9.91 16.05 1.71
C ASP A 172 -10.56 15.00 2.62
N SER A 173 -10.83 13.81 2.11
CA SER A 173 -11.30 12.68 2.92
C SER A 173 -10.24 12.20 3.90
N MET A 174 -8.95 12.21 3.52
CA MET A 174 -7.85 11.90 4.44
C MET A 174 -7.77 12.91 5.58
N LYS A 175 -7.90 14.21 5.29
CA LYS A 175 -7.95 15.24 6.35
C LYS A 175 -9.09 15.01 7.34
N LYS A 176 -10.30 14.67 6.84
CA LYS A 176 -11.44 14.33 7.70
C LYS A 176 -11.19 13.07 8.54
N ALA A 177 -10.61 12.04 7.94
CA ALA A 177 -10.26 10.81 8.66
C ALA A 177 -9.23 11.09 9.77
N ASN A 178 -8.20 11.89 9.48
CA ASN A 178 -7.20 12.32 10.46
C ASN A 178 -7.81 13.17 11.58
N GLU A 179 -8.74 14.09 11.27
CA GLU A 179 -9.48 14.86 12.27
C GLU A 179 -10.32 13.94 13.20
N SER A 180 -10.99 12.93 12.63
CA SER A 180 -11.74 11.93 13.40
C SER A 180 -10.82 11.09 14.28
N PHE A 181 -9.67 10.66 13.76
CA PHE A 181 -8.65 9.95 14.55
C PHE A 181 -8.17 10.79 15.73
N GLU A 182 -7.75 12.02 15.49
CA GLU A 182 -7.26 12.94 16.54
C GLU A 182 -8.29 13.20 17.63
N LYS A 183 -9.55 13.34 17.25
CA LYS A 183 -10.64 13.67 18.18
C LYS A 183 -11.13 12.46 18.98
N ASP A 184 -11.30 11.31 18.34
CA ASP A 184 -12.11 10.23 18.89
C ASP A 184 -11.29 8.97 19.25
N ILE A 185 -10.06 8.82 18.71
CA ILE A 185 -9.28 7.57 18.80
C ILE A 185 -7.92 7.78 19.48
N ARG A 186 -7.23 8.87 19.17
CA ARG A 186 -5.81 9.05 19.50
C ARG A 186 -5.53 8.87 20.99
N ASP A 187 -6.30 9.51 21.87
CA ASP A 187 -6.05 9.49 23.31
C ASP A 187 -6.15 8.09 23.92
N GLU A 188 -6.97 7.21 23.34
CA GLU A 188 -7.12 5.83 23.78
C GLU A 188 -6.09 4.88 23.12
N MET A 189 -5.92 4.99 21.80
CA MET A 189 -5.18 3.97 21.04
C MET A 189 -3.70 4.28 20.89
N PHE A 190 -3.30 5.58 20.83
CA PHE A 190 -1.90 5.93 20.63
C PHE A 190 -0.97 5.51 21.77
N PRO A 191 -1.37 5.59 23.08
CA PRO A 191 -0.56 5.02 24.15
C PRO A 191 -0.32 3.52 24.01
N LEU A 192 -1.36 2.75 23.63
CA LEU A 192 -1.26 1.30 23.43
C LEU A 192 -0.36 0.96 22.22
N PHE A 193 -0.48 1.72 21.14
CA PHE A 193 0.39 1.59 19.98
C PHE A 193 1.86 1.85 20.37
N SER A 194 2.10 2.91 21.12
CA SER A 194 3.46 3.32 21.53
C SER A 194 4.16 2.32 22.46
N GLU A 195 3.43 1.38 23.07
CA GLU A 195 4.02 0.31 23.87
C GLU A 195 4.83 -0.65 23.01
N TYR A 196 4.42 -0.91 21.74
CA TYR A 196 5.06 -1.91 20.90
C TYR A 196 5.77 -1.34 19.67
N ALA A 197 5.46 -0.14 19.21
CA ALA A 197 6.05 0.42 17.99
C ALA A 197 6.24 1.93 18.04
N THR A 198 7.15 2.40 17.21
CA THR A 198 7.38 3.82 16.92
C THR A 198 7.41 4.01 15.42
N CYS A 199 6.67 5.01 14.92
CA CYS A 199 6.64 5.36 13.51
C CYS A 199 7.26 6.73 13.24
N ALA A 200 7.59 6.99 11.98
CA ALA A 200 7.95 8.33 11.52
C ALA A 200 6.85 9.34 11.88
N GLU A 201 7.26 10.56 12.27
CA GLU A 201 6.32 11.63 12.66
C GLU A 201 5.49 12.14 11.47
N VAL A 202 6.03 12.04 10.27
CA VAL A 202 5.40 12.50 9.02
C VAL A 202 5.28 11.31 8.09
N PRO A 203 4.07 11.05 7.55
CA PRO A 203 3.89 9.98 6.58
C PRO A 203 4.48 10.34 5.22
N ASP A 204 4.83 9.32 4.46
CA ASP A 204 4.95 9.43 3.02
C ASP A 204 3.55 9.46 2.40
N VAL A 205 3.25 10.46 1.57
CA VAL A 205 1.93 10.67 1.00
C VAL A 205 1.92 10.56 -0.52
N TYR A 206 0.86 9.94 -1.06
CA TYR A 206 0.82 9.64 -2.49
C TYR A 206 -0.56 9.89 -3.10
N HIS A 207 -0.55 10.41 -4.33
CA HIS A 207 -1.64 10.21 -5.29
C HIS A 207 -1.50 8.81 -5.86
N SER A 208 -2.56 8.02 -5.81
CA SER A 208 -2.50 6.58 -6.07
C SER A 208 -3.59 6.15 -7.04
N TRP A 209 -3.30 5.12 -7.84
CA TRP A 209 -4.26 4.56 -8.80
C TRP A 209 -4.19 3.05 -8.83
N THR A 210 -5.35 2.42 -8.95
CA THR A 210 -5.46 1.00 -9.24
C THR A 210 -5.08 0.75 -10.70
N PHE A 211 -4.05 -0.07 -10.94
CA PHE A 211 -3.61 -0.46 -12.28
C PHE A 211 -4.19 -1.80 -12.72
N TYR A 212 -4.52 -2.66 -11.77
CA TYR A 212 -5.12 -3.96 -12.02
C TYR A 212 -5.95 -4.41 -10.82
N ASN A 213 -7.04 -5.10 -11.11
CA ASN A 213 -7.87 -5.78 -10.14
C ASN A 213 -8.31 -7.12 -10.74
N SER A 214 -8.04 -8.23 -10.07
CA SER A 214 -8.41 -9.57 -10.54
C SER A 214 -9.90 -9.77 -10.72
N ASP A 215 -10.73 -9.05 -9.97
CA ASP A 215 -12.19 -9.08 -10.06
C ASP A 215 -12.75 -8.21 -11.21
N ALA A 216 -11.90 -7.33 -11.78
CA ALA A 216 -12.25 -6.41 -12.87
C ALA A 216 -11.06 -6.26 -13.83
N LYS A 217 -10.71 -7.35 -14.52
CA LYS A 217 -9.49 -7.46 -15.36
C LYS A 217 -9.40 -6.41 -16.48
N ASP A 218 -10.52 -5.90 -16.98
CA ASP A 218 -10.58 -4.85 -18.00
C ASP A 218 -10.58 -3.42 -17.42
N PHE A 219 -10.42 -3.28 -16.11
CA PHE A 219 -10.40 -1.98 -15.44
C PHE A 219 -9.22 -1.13 -15.91
N MET A 220 -9.47 0.15 -16.18
CA MET A 220 -8.45 1.14 -16.52
C MET A 220 -8.65 2.40 -15.67
N PRO A 221 -7.59 2.86 -14.99
CA PRO A 221 -7.68 4.07 -14.18
C PRO A 221 -7.88 5.32 -15.02
N ASP A 222 -8.59 6.30 -14.47
CA ASP A 222 -8.64 7.66 -15.01
C ASP A 222 -7.60 8.54 -14.31
N PHE A 223 -6.44 8.71 -14.93
CA PHE A 223 -5.36 9.54 -14.39
C PHE A 223 -5.65 11.05 -14.38
N ALA A 224 -6.72 11.50 -15.02
CA ALA A 224 -7.15 12.89 -14.95
C ALA A 224 -7.94 13.19 -13.68
N SER A 225 -8.51 12.15 -13.05
CA SER A 225 -9.20 12.26 -11.78
C SER A 225 -8.18 12.29 -10.65
N ARG A 226 -8.13 13.40 -9.93
CA ARG A 226 -7.31 13.61 -8.72
C ARG A 226 -8.13 14.20 -7.58
N ASP A 227 -9.45 14.34 -7.80
CA ASP A 227 -10.38 14.97 -6.87
C ASP A 227 -11.48 13.99 -6.43
#